data_2e21e4becc309b846f994e9b2db569c0
#
_entry.id   2e21e4becc309b846f994e9b2db569c0
#
_cell.length_a   1.000
_cell.length_b   1.000
_cell.length_c   1.000
_cell.angle_alpha   90.00
_cell.angle_beta   90.00
_cell.angle_gamma   90.00
#
_symmetry.space_group_name_H-M   'P 1'
#
loop_
_entity.id
_entity.type
_entity.pdbx_description
1 polymer ?
#
loop_
_entity_poly.entity_id
_entity_poly.type
_entity_poly.pdbx_seq_one_letter_code
_entity_poly.pdbx_strand_id
1 'polypeptide(L)'
;GPNALSLAHDPEAIEVIAEVGVIFLLFTIGLEFSLARLRNIFRQVALGGLIQVSVTALVTFAICIGFGLSTPQAIVYGFVFALSSTALVLRTLGERGELDAPHGRFIVGTLIFQDLCIVPMVLIVPLLSFGLDKPETWQAIGIALAKAALMVTLLFAASRKLVPLLFRWVDASRSNEVFILTVLCLCIGTAYLTSLTGLSLALGAFLAGMIVADTDFRHRAMGDILPLKDVFVSFFFVSIGMFFNFDVLFDYTGEVLLLLLAFLFGKGLIASLAAMFMRFPPRAAWLAGVGLAQFGEFGFVLIQLAIQEDVLSSDEIAPLLNAGILSMFLTPLIVYKAPHFTAGERVLDPLAKLLRTKSAEDLEQKTVGHNDHVIIIVFLIGICY
;
A
#
# COMPACT_ATOMS: atom_id res chain seq x y z
N GLY A 1 14.47 20.56 -4.83
CA GLY A 1 13.59 20.36 -5.98
C GLY A 1 13.35 21.66 -6.73
N PRO A 2 12.70 21.65 -7.89
CA PRO A 2 12.45 22.85 -8.70
C PRO A 2 11.65 23.91 -7.94
N ASN A 3 10.78 23.51 -7.04
CA ASN A 3 9.91 24.40 -6.25
C ASN A 3 10.55 24.93 -4.95
N ALA A 4 11.87 24.72 -4.75
CA ALA A 4 12.58 25.21 -3.57
C ALA A 4 13.95 25.77 -3.95
N LEU A 5 15.01 24.95 -3.89
CA LEU A 5 16.39 25.38 -4.15
C LEU A 5 16.77 25.34 -5.64
N SER A 6 15.90 24.90 -6.53
CA SER A 6 16.12 24.78 -7.99
C SER A 6 17.43 24.06 -8.37
N LEU A 7 17.87 23.11 -7.55
CA LEU A 7 19.08 22.32 -7.81
C LEU A 7 18.87 21.25 -8.89
N ALA A 8 17.63 20.81 -9.06
CA ALA A 8 17.24 19.88 -10.13
C ALA A 8 16.49 20.68 -11.21
N HIS A 9 17.05 20.70 -12.43
CA HIS A 9 16.56 21.54 -13.53
C HIS A 9 15.75 20.76 -14.55
N ASP A 10 15.72 19.44 -14.45
CA ASP A 10 15.05 18.56 -15.43
C ASP A 10 13.95 17.72 -14.73
N PRO A 11 12.69 18.21 -14.75
CA PRO A 11 11.57 17.46 -14.17
C PRO A 11 11.32 16.12 -14.86
N GLU A 12 11.54 16.03 -16.18
CA GLU A 12 11.29 14.81 -16.97
C GLU A 12 12.24 13.67 -16.54
N ALA A 13 13.52 13.98 -16.34
CA ALA A 13 14.49 12.99 -15.85
C ALA A 13 14.14 12.45 -14.44
N ILE A 14 13.58 13.31 -13.58
CA ILE A 14 13.13 12.94 -12.26
C ILE A 14 11.91 12.02 -12.33
N GLU A 15 10.99 12.31 -13.22
CA GLU A 15 9.77 11.53 -13.44
C GLU A 15 10.10 10.11 -13.94
N VAL A 16 11.01 9.99 -14.90
CA VAL A 16 11.48 8.67 -15.40
C VAL A 16 12.11 7.84 -14.26
N ILE A 17 12.94 8.45 -13.41
CA ILE A 17 13.55 7.74 -12.28
C ILE A 17 12.47 7.32 -11.27
N ALA A 18 11.49 8.18 -11.02
CA ALA A 18 10.36 7.87 -10.14
C ALA A 18 9.54 6.70 -10.68
N GLU A 19 9.28 6.68 -12.00
CA GLU A 19 8.54 5.59 -12.66
C GLU A 19 9.26 4.24 -12.53
N VAL A 20 10.59 4.23 -12.73
CA VAL A 20 11.41 3.02 -12.47
C VAL A 20 11.30 2.58 -11.01
N GLY A 21 11.29 3.54 -10.07
CA GLY A 21 11.10 3.27 -8.65
C GLY A 21 9.76 2.58 -8.37
N VAL A 22 8.68 3.05 -8.98
CA VAL A 22 7.33 2.45 -8.88
C VAL A 22 7.32 1.03 -9.46
N ILE A 23 7.94 0.80 -10.60
CA ILE A 23 8.05 -0.53 -11.23
C ILE A 23 8.71 -1.51 -10.26
N PHE A 24 9.86 -1.16 -9.67
CA PHE A 24 10.55 -2.02 -8.69
C PHE A 24 9.77 -2.21 -7.39
N LEU A 25 9.10 -1.15 -6.92
CA LEU A 25 8.24 -1.23 -5.74
C LEU A 25 7.13 -2.25 -5.95
N LEU A 26 6.37 -2.13 -7.03
CA LEU A 26 5.26 -3.03 -7.34
C LEU A 26 5.72 -4.45 -7.67
N PHE A 27 6.85 -4.61 -8.36
CA PHE A 27 7.47 -5.92 -8.56
C PHE A 27 7.78 -6.60 -7.24
N THR A 28 8.36 -5.89 -6.28
CA THR A 28 8.72 -6.45 -4.98
C THR A 28 7.48 -6.82 -4.17
N ILE A 29 6.45 -6.00 -4.22
CA ILE A 29 5.16 -6.34 -3.62
C ILE A 29 4.62 -7.62 -4.27
N GLY A 30 4.65 -7.72 -5.60
CA GLY A 30 4.29 -8.95 -6.30
C GLY A 30 5.07 -10.17 -5.79
N LEU A 31 6.38 -10.03 -5.52
CA LEU A 31 7.22 -11.08 -4.93
C LEU A 31 6.78 -11.48 -3.51
N GLU A 32 6.27 -10.56 -2.73
CA GLU A 32 5.76 -10.83 -1.38
C GLU A 32 4.43 -11.59 -1.43
N PHE A 33 3.64 -11.38 -2.46
CA PHE A 33 2.34 -12.00 -2.65
C PHE A 33 2.42 -13.41 -3.24
N SER A 34 2.64 -14.41 -2.36
CA SER A 34 2.34 -15.80 -2.69
C SER A 34 0.86 -16.07 -2.43
N LEU A 35 0.12 -16.57 -3.43
CA LEU A 35 -1.30 -16.94 -3.33
C LEU A 35 -1.58 -17.90 -2.16
N ALA A 36 -0.62 -18.76 -1.81
CA ALA A 36 -0.72 -19.69 -0.69
C ALA A 36 -0.71 -18.97 0.67
N ARG A 37 0.12 -17.93 0.82
CA ARG A 37 0.22 -17.14 2.06
C ARG A 37 -1.00 -16.27 2.27
N LEU A 38 -1.53 -15.68 1.20
CA LEU A 38 -2.78 -14.93 1.18
C LEU A 38 -3.94 -15.69 1.80
N ARG A 39 -4.12 -16.96 1.42
CA ARG A 39 -5.24 -17.79 1.89
C ARG A 39 -5.25 -17.98 3.41
N ASN A 40 -4.09 -18.01 4.05
CA ASN A 40 -3.98 -18.26 5.49
C ASN A 40 -4.13 -16.98 6.33
N ILE A 41 -3.64 -15.84 5.84
CA ILE A 41 -3.71 -14.54 6.53
C ILE A 41 -5.06 -13.86 6.27
N PHE A 42 -5.62 -14.05 5.08
CA PHE A 42 -6.83 -13.38 4.60
C PHE A 42 -8.02 -13.51 5.57
N ARG A 43 -8.20 -14.67 6.20
CA ARG A 43 -9.37 -14.93 7.05
C ARG A 43 -9.37 -14.16 8.36
N GLN A 44 -8.19 -13.82 8.91
CA GLN A 44 -8.07 -13.15 10.22
C GLN A 44 -7.94 -11.63 10.11
N VAL A 45 -7.42 -11.14 8.99
CA VAL A 45 -6.99 -9.76 8.80
C VAL A 45 -7.85 -9.01 7.78
N ALA A 46 -8.41 -9.76 6.82
CA ALA A 46 -9.17 -9.19 5.72
C ALA A 46 -10.38 -8.35 6.16
N LEU A 47 -11.06 -8.75 7.23
CA LEU A 47 -12.29 -8.06 7.64
C LEU A 47 -12.00 -6.65 8.16
N GLY A 48 -10.98 -6.48 9.00
CA GLY A 48 -10.59 -5.16 9.53
C GLY A 48 -10.10 -4.22 8.42
N GLY A 49 -9.24 -4.74 7.53
CA GLY A 49 -8.78 -4.01 6.36
C GLY A 49 -9.91 -3.69 5.38
N LEU A 50 -10.80 -4.64 5.11
CA LEU A 50 -11.98 -4.43 4.26
C LEU A 50 -12.87 -3.31 4.81
N ILE A 51 -13.18 -3.33 6.09
CA ILE A 51 -13.99 -2.29 6.74
C ILE A 51 -13.27 -0.94 6.61
N GLN A 52 -11.99 -0.88 6.98
CA GLN A 52 -11.23 0.37 6.93
C GLN A 52 -11.16 0.93 5.51
N VAL A 53 -10.76 0.13 4.50
CA VAL A 53 -10.62 0.58 3.12
C VAL A 53 -11.98 0.99 2.53
N SER A 54 -13.01 0.14 2.67
CA SER A 54 -14.32 0.42 2.09
C SER A 54 -14.99 1.63 2.75
N VAL A 55 -14.96 1.73 4.08
CA VAL A 55 -15.57 2.87 4.77
C VAL A 55 -14.82 4.16 4.46
N THR A 56 -13.48 4.15 4.45
CA THR A 56 -12.72 5.35 4.11
C THR A 56 -13.00 5.78 2.67
N ALA A 57 -12.96 4.84 1.72
CA ALA A 57 -13.24 5.15 0.32
C ALA A 57 -14.66 5.70 0.11
N LEU A 58 -15.67 5.09 0.72
CA LEU A 58 -17.06 5.52 0.60
C LEU A 58 -17.33 6.88 1.27
N VAL A 59 -16.76 7.12 2.45
CA VAL A 59 -16.92 8.40 3.16
C VAL A 59 -16.23 9.52 2.36
N THR A 60 -15.01 9.28 1.89
CA THR A 60 -14.29 10.25 1.05
C THR A 60 -15.04 10.50 -0.25
N PHE A 61 -15.51 9.45 -0.93
CA PHE A 61 -16.34 9.57 -2.13
C PHE A 61 -17.56 10.45 -1.88
N ALA A 62 -18.33 10.17 -0.83
CA ALA A 62 -19.53 10.93 -0.49
C ALA A 62 -19.24 12.42 -0.21
N ILE A 63 -18.13 12.69 0.49
CA ILE A 63 -17.66 14.04 0.76
C ILE A 63 -17.30 14.75 -0.55
N CYS A 64 -16.51 14.11 -1.42
CA CYS A 64 -16.09 14.68 -2.71
C CYS A 64 -17.29 14.99 -3.62
N ILE A 65 -18.28 14.09 -3.71
CA ILE A 65 -19.52 14.35 -4.44
C ILE A 65 -20.28 15.54 -3.82
N GLY A 66 -20.30 15.64 -2.50
CA GLY A 66 -20.92 16.78 -1.79
C GLY A 66 -20.25 18.13 -2.09
N PHE A 67 -18.96 18.12 -2.38
CA PHE A 67 -18.19 19.29 -2.86
C PHE A 67 -18.30 19.52 -4.38
N GLY A 68 -19.03 18.70 -5.12
CA GLY A 68 -19.28 18.87 -6.55
C GLY A 68 -18.20 18.26 -7.47
N LEU A 69 -17.28 17.42 -6.95
CA LEU A 69 -16.35 16.69 -7.78
C LEU A 69 -17.10 15.66 -8.65
N SER A 70 -16.52 15.37 -9.83
CA SER A 70 -17.04 14.31 -10.69
C SER A 70 -16.93 12.94 -10.04
N THR A 71 -17.78 12.00 -10.45
CA THR A 71 -17.73 10.60 -9.95
C THR A 71 -16.35 9.95 -10.11
N PRO A 72 -15.67 10.06 -11.28
CA PRO A 72 -14.32 9.55 -11.44
C PRO A 72 -13.32 10.13 -10.43
N GLN A 73 -13.30 11.45 -10.29
CA GLN A 73 -12.43 12.13 -9.31
C GLN A 73 -12.72 11.66 -7.88
N ALA A 74 -13.98 11.61 -7.49
CA ALA A 74 -14.41 11.18 -6.15
C ALA A 74 -13.96 9.74 -5.83
N ILE A 75 -13.98 8.84 -6.82
CA ILE A 75 -13.48 7.47 -6.67
C ILE A 75 -11.96 7.47 -6.42
N VAL A 76 -11.20 8.23 -7.23
CA VAL A 76 -9.73 8.29 -7.05
C VAL A 76 -9.37 8.86 -5.69
N TYR A 77 -10.01 9.96 -5.25
CA TYR A 77 -9.80 10.50 -3.91
C TYR A 77 -10.12 9.45 -2.83
N GLY A 78 -11.22 8.70 -2.99
CA GLY A 78 -11.58 7.62 -2.08
C GLY A 78 -10.50 6.55 -1.97
N PHE A 79 -9.92 6.12 -3.09
CA PHE A 79 -8.83 5.16 -3.14
C PHE A 79 -7.57 5.71 -2.46
N VAL A 80 -7.19 6.94 -2.80
CA VAL A 80 -6.00 7.60 -2.24
C VAL A 80 -6.11 7.77 -0.73
N PHE A 81 -7.27 8.19 -0.22
CA PHE A 81 -7.48 8.31 1.22
C PHE A 81 -7.52 6.97 1.95
N ALA A 82 -7.94 5.90 1.30
CA ALA A 82 -8.02 4.58 1.92
C ALA A 82 -6.64 3.96 2.22
N LEU A 83 -5.60 4.33 1.46
CA LEU A 83 -4.25 3.73 1.55
C LEU A 83 -3.36 4.45 2.57
N SER A 84 -2.53 3.69 3.29
CA SER A 84 -1.54 4.18 4.26
C SER A 84 -0.14 3.68 3.90
N SER A 85 0.90 4.37 4.37
CA SER A 85 2.28 3.98 4.11
C SER A 85 2.69 2.74 4.90
N THR A 86 2.87 1.64 4.19
CA THR A 86 3.32 0.36 4.76
C THR A 86 4.75 0.46 5.25
N ALA A 87 5.65 1.01 4.43
CA ALA A 87 7.07 1.11 4.78
C ALA A 87 7.31 1.96 6.03
N LEU A 88 6.68 3.14 6.11
CA LEU A 88 6.84 4.07 7.22
C LEU A 88 6.34 3.49 8.53
N VAL A 89 5.16 2.87 8.50
CA VAL A 89 4.50 2.36 9.71
C VAL A 89 5.20 1.10 10.24
N LEU A 90 5.51 0.14 9.37
CA LEU A 90 6.21 -1.08 9.77
C LEU A 90 7.59 -0.77 10.35
N ARG A 91 8.32 0.19 9.76
CA ARG A 91 9.58 0.65 10.31
C ARG A 91 9.39 1.25 11.71
N THR A 92 8.45 2.19 11.86
CA THR A 92 8.20 2.87 13.14
C THR A 92 7.79 1.89 14.24
N LEU A 93 6.90 0.93 13.96
CA LEU A 93 6.49 -0.10 14.91
C LEU A 93 7.62 -1.12 15.18
N GLY A 94 8.43 -1.44 14.17
CA GLY A 94 9.59 -2.33 14.30
C GLY A 94 10.65 -1.77 15.22
N GLU A 95 11.01 -0.49 15.07
CA GLU A 95 11.96 0.23 15.94
C GLU A 95 11.48 0.29 17.40
N ARG A 96 10.16 0.19 17.62
CA ARG A 96 9.54 0.19 18.95
C ARG A 96 9.28 -1.21 19.50
N GLY A 97 9.47 -2.27 18.71
CA GLY A 97 9.13 -3.64 19.09
C GLY A 97 7.63 -3.88 19.28
N GLU A 98 6.77 -3.07 18.62
CA GLU A 98 5.31 -3.08 18.76
C GLU A 98 4.57 -3.84 17.65
N LEU A 99 5.29 -4.51 16.72
CA LEU A 99 4.66 -5.25 15.62
C LEU A 99 3.71 -6.36 16.11
N ASP A 100 4.09 -7.06 17.18
CA ASP A 100 3.29 -8.13 17.76
C ASP A 100 2.27 -7.66 18.79
N ALA A 101 2.29 -6.38 19.17
CA ALA A 101 1.30 -5.79 20.06
C ALA A 101 -0.12 -5.84 19.41
N PRO A 102 -1.21 -5.80 20.21
CA PRO A 102 -2.57 -5.86 19.64
C PRO A 102 -2.84 -4.85 18.54
N HIS A 103 -2.44 -3.59 18.73
CA HIS A 103 -2.56 -2.55 17.71
C HIS A 103 -1.64 -2.81 16.51
N GLY A 104 -0.40 -3.28 16.75
CA GLY A 104 0.55 -3.62 15.69
C GLY A 104 0.00 -4.71 14.78
N ARG A 105 -0.55 -5.78 15.31
CA ARG A 105 -1.18 -6.86 14.54
C ARG A 105 -2.35 -6.38 13.68
N PHE A 106 -3.20 -5.49 14.20
CA PHE A 106 -4.29 -4.91 13.43
C PHE A 106 -3.75 -4.03 12.31
N ILE A 107 -2.77 -3.16 12.62
CA ILE A 107 -2.13 -2.27 11.64
C ILE A 107 -1.49 -3.09 10.51
N VAL A 108 -0.59 -4.02 10.85
CA VAL A 108 0.10 -4.89 9.87
C VAL A 108 -0.91 -5.58 8.96
N GLY A 109 -1.95 -6.11 9.56
CA GLY A 109 -2.99 -6.77 8.83
C GLY A 109 -3.77 -5.87 7.90
N THR A 110 -4.12 -4.69 8.34
CA THR A 110 -4.81 -3.69 7.52
C THR A 110 -3.92 -3.21 6.39
N LEU A 111 -2.63 -2.96 6.62
CA LEU A 111 -1.66 -2.57 5.60
C LEU A 111 -1.51 -3.64 4.51
N ILE A 112 -1.37 -4.92 4.88
CA ILE A 112 -1.35 -6.02 3.93
C ILE A 112 -2.64 -6.06 3.09
N PHE A 113 -3.80 -5.78 3.69
CA PHE A 113 -5.06 -5.71 2.95
C PHE A 113 -5.11 -4.52 2.00
N GLN A 114 -4.61 -3.34 2.44
CA GLN A 114 -4.49 -2.15 1.59
C GLN A 114 -3.59 -2.40 0.38
N ASP A 115 -2.44 -3.05 0.59
CA ASP A 115 -1.50 -3.41 -0.48
C ASP A 115 -2.15 -4.36 -1.50
N LEU A 116 -3.04 -5.26 -1.05
CA LEU A 116 -3.86 -6.08 -1.95
C LEU A 116 -4.87 -5.27 -2.76
N CYS A 117 -5.45 -4.24 -2.14
CA CYS A 117 -6.45 -3.41 -2.80
C CYS A 117 -5.85 -2.51 -3.89
N ILE A 118 -4.53 -2.24 -3.85
CA ILE A 118 -3.88 -1.42 -4.89
C ILE A 118 -4.08 -2.04 -6.29
N VAL A 119 -4.07 -3.36 -6.39
CA VAL A 119 -4.21 -4.06 -7.68
C VAL A 119 -5.53 -3.74 -8.38
N PRO A 120 -6.70 -3.98 -7.76
CA PRO A 120 -7.95 -3.59 -8.38
C PRO A 120 -8.08 -2.07 -8.54
N MET A 121 -7.51 -1.25 -7.66
CA MET A 121 -7.53 0.21 -7.79
C MET A 121 -6.79 0.68 -9.04
N VAL A 122 -5.57 0.18 -9.29
CA VAL A 122 -4.78 0.48 -10.49
C VAL A 122 -5.49 0.02 -11.77
N LEU A 123 -6.24 -1.07 -11.72
CA LEU A 123 -7.06 -1.55 -12.84
C LEU A 123 -8.29 -0.67 -13.10
N ILE A 124 -8.89 -0.13 -12.04
CA ILE A 124 -10.12 0.66 -12.13
C ILE A 124 -9.83 2.09 -12.63
N VAL A 125 -8.72 2.72 -12.20
CA VAL A 125 -8.43 4.13 -12.53
C VAL A 125 -8.48 4.41 -14.04
N PRO A 126 -7.84 3.65 -14.94
CA PRO A 126 -7.95 3.89 -16.38
C PRO A 126 -9.37 3.75 -16.93
N LEU A 127 -10.19 2.92 -16.28
CA LEU A 127 -11.57 2.73 -16.71
C LEU A 127 -12.46 3.94 -16.40
N LEU A 128 -12.05 4.77 -15.44
CA LEU A 128 -12.79 5.97 -15.05
C LEU A 128 -12.74 7.08 -16.12
N SER A 129 -11.69 7.10 -16.95
CA SER A 129 -11.53 8.10 -18.03
C SER A 129 -12.59 7.96 -19.14
N PHE A 130 -13.17 6.78 -19.31
CA PHE A 130 -14.18 6.55 -20.35
C PHE A 130 -15.53 7.22 -20.08
N GLY A 131 -15.77 7.79 -18.89
CA GLY A 131 -17.04 8.40 -18.49
C GLY A 131 -18.13 7.35 -18.26
N LEU A 132 -18.69 7.29 -17.07
CA LEU A 132 -19.64 6.23 -16.66
C LEU A 132 -21.05 6.37 -17.26
N ASP A 133 -21.34 7.48 -17.95
CA ASP A 133 -22.70 7.83 -18.40
C ASP A 133 -23.03 7.30 -19.82
N LYS A 134 -22.07 6.74 -20.54
CA LYS A 134 -22.29 6.27 -21.93
C LYS A 134 -22.38 4.75 -22.01
N PRO A 135 -23.35 4.18 -22.76
CA PRO A 135 -23.45 2.73 -22.96
C PRO A 135 -22.19 2.10 -23.59
N GLU A 136 -21.50 2.87 -24.44
CA GLU A 136 -20.23 2.48 -25.09
C GLU A 136 -19.10 2.27 -24.06
N THR A 137 -19.17 2.97 -22.93
CA THR A 137 -18.21 2.88 -21.84
C THR A 137 -18.24 1.48 -21.20
N TRP A 138 -19.42 0.92 -21.00
CA TRP A 138 -19.56 -0.45 -20.42
C TRP A 138 -18.98 -1.52 -21.35
N GLN A 139 -19.08 -1.32 -22.66
CA GLN A 139 -18.42 -2.20 -23.65
C GLN A 139 -16.91 -2.04 -23.60
N ALA A 140 -16.40 -0.80 -23.55
CA ALA A 140 -14.98 -0.51 -23.42
C ALA A 140 -14.40 -1.09 -22.10
N ILE A 141 -15.13 -0.92 -20.98
CA ILE A 141 -14.78 -1.52 -19.70
C ILE A 141 -14.74 -3.05 -19.81
N GLY A 142 -15.77 -3.65 -20.41
CA GLY A 142 -15.82 -5.10 -20.63
C GLY A 142 -14.64 -5.61 -21.45
N ILE A 143 -14.27 -4.91 -22.53
CA ILE A 143 -13.12 -5.25 -23.37
C ILE A 143 -11.81 -5.07 -22.58
N ALA A 144 -11.64 -3.97 -21.83
CA ALA A 144 -10.45 -3.73 -21.01
C ALA A 144 -10.28 -4.80 -19.93
N LEU A 145 -11.36 -5.15 -19.22
CA LEU A 145 -11.34 -6.24 -18.23
C LEU A 145 -11.05 -7.60 -18.87
N ALA A 146 -11.62 -7.87 -20.06
CA ALA A 146 -11.33 -9.11 -20.79
C ALA A 146 -9.87 -9.19 -21.23
N LYS A 147 -9.29 -8.09 -21.74
CA LYS A 147 -7.86 -7.99 -22.07
C LYS A 147 -6.98 -8.19 -20.84
N ALA A 148 -7.32 -7.54 -19.72
CA ALA A 148 -6.59 -7.69 -18.46
C ALA A 148 -6.67 -9.14 -17.96
N ALA A 149 -7.85 -9.74 -17.94
CA ALA A 149 -8.06 -11.14 -17.54
C ALA A 149 -7.31 -12.12 -18.46
N LEU A 150 -7.35 -11.88 -19.78
CA LEU A 150 -6.59 -12.68 -20.76
C LEU A 150 -5.10 -12.56 -20.51
N MET A 151 -4.58 -11.34 -20.30
CA MET A 151 -3.16 -11.09 -20.04
C MET A 151 -2.70 -11.76 -18.76
N VAL A 152 -3.45 -11.60 -17.67
CA VAL A 152 -3.19 -12.28 -16.39
C VAL A 152 -3.19 -13.80 -16.57
N THR A 153 -4.15 -14.35 -17.32
CA THR A 153 -4.24 -15.79 -17.59
C THR A 153 -3.06 -16.29 -18.40
N LEU A 154 -2.66 -15.56 -19.46
CA LEU A 154 -1.51 -15.91 -20.30
C LEU A 154 -0.20 -15.84 -19.51
N LEU A 155 0.00 -14.77 -18.74
CA LEU A 155 1.15 -14.61 -17.86
C LEU A 155 1.20 -15.73 -16.82
N PHE A 156 0.06 -16.07 -16.20
CA PHE A 156 -0.02 -17.15 -15.22
C PHE A 156 0.23 -18.54 -15.86
N ALA A 157 -0.25 -18.76 -17.08
CA ALA A 157 0.06 -19.99 -17.83
C ALA A 157 1.54 -20.08 -18.18
N ALA A 158 2.14 -18.97 -18.64
CA ALA A 158 3.57 -18.87 -18.94
C ALA A 158 4.43 -19.07 -17.67
N SER A 159 4.00 -18.52 -16.54
CA SER A 159 4.72 -18.62 -15.26
C SER A 159 4.96 -20.06 -14.82
N ARG A 160 3.98 -20.92 -15.02
CA ARG A 160 4.05 -22.32 -14.55
C ARG A 160 5.07 -23.19 -15.27
N LYS A 161 5.42 -22.86 -16.52
CA LYS A 161 6.34 -23.68 -17.33
C LYS A 161 7.56 -22.92 -17.80
N LEU A 162 7.36 -21.72 -18.35
CA LEU A 162 8.43 -20.95 -19.00
C LEU A 162 9.39 -20.35 -17.97
N VAL A 163 8.87 -19.73 -16.93
CA VAL A 163 9.67 -19.03 -15.93
C VAL A 163 10.52 -20.00 -15.09
N PRO A 164 9.99 -21.11 -14.56
CA PRO A 164 10.82 -22.11 -13.87
C PRO A 164 11.89 -22.73 -14.77
N LEU A 165 11.59 -22.95 -16.06
CA LEU A 165 12.56 -23.46 -17.03
C LEU A 165 13.69 -22.46 -17.26
N LEU A 166 13.34 -21.17 -17.46
CA LEU A 166 14.31 -20.08 -17.62
C LEU A 166 15.23 -19.98 -16.40
N PHE A 167 14.65 -19.96 -15.19
CA PHE A 167 15.45 -19.88 -13.97
C PHE A 167 16.36 -21.10 -13.75
N ARG A 168 15.93 -22.31 -14.11
CA ARG A 168 16.81 -23.50 -14.04
C ARG A 168 18.02 -23.37 -14.96
N TRP A 169 17.84 -22.83 -16.17
CA TRP A 169 18.96 -22.59 -17.09
C TRP A 169 19.91 -21.52 -16.55
N VAL A 170 19.35 -20.45 -16.00
CA VAL A 170 20.12 -19.37 -15.40
C VAL A 170 20.87 -19.83 -14.16
N ASP A 171 20.24 -20.63 -13.30
CA ASP A 171 20.87 -21.20 -12.10
C ASP A 171 22.02 -22.18 -12.44
N ALA A 172 21.88 -22.92 -13.55
CA ALA A 172 22.95 -23.79 -14.07
C ALA A 172 24.22 -23.00 -14.47
N SER A 173 24.12 -21.71 -14.81
CA SER A 173 25.25 -20.83 -15.10
C SER A 173 26.10 -20.49 -13.87
N ARG A 174 25.54 -20.66 -12.66
CA ARG A 174 26.13 -20.31 -11.35
C ARG A 174 26.61 -18.85 -11.24
N SER A 175 26.13 -17.94 -12.14
CA SER A 175 26.43 -16.52 -12.09
C SER A 175 25.27 -15.77 -11.42
N ASN A 176 25.61 -14.96 -10.41
CA ASN A 176 24.63 -14.12 -9.73
C ASN A 176 24.20 -12.95 -10.62
N GLU A 177 25.09 -12.42 -11.41
CA GLU A 177 24.85 -11.33 -12.34
C GLU A 177 23.81 -11.74 -13.41
N VAL A 178 23.95 -12.94 -13.98
CA VAL A 178 23.00 -13.48 -14.95
C VAL A 178 21.63 -13.68 -14.31
N PHE A 179 21.59 -14.12 -13.05
CA PHE A 179 20.33 -14.30 -12.32
C PHE A 179 19.63 -12.96 -12.09
N ILE A 180 20.33 -11.96 -11.56
CA ILE A 180 19.78 -10.60 -11.33
C ILE A 180 19.28 -10.01 -12.65
N LEU A 181 20.08 -10.05 -13.72
CA LEU A 181 19.68 -9.55 -15.03
C LEU A 181 18.43 -10.27 -15.55
N THR A 182 18.30 -11.56 -15.33
CA THR A 182 17.11 -12.32 -15.72
C THR A 182 15.87 -11.86 -14.96
N VAL A 183 15.97 -11.63 -13.65
CA VAL A 183 14.87 -11.09 -12.84
C VAL A 183 14.48 -9.70 -13.32
N LEU A 184 15.45 -8.83 -13.59
CA LEU A 184 15.21 -7.49 -14.14
C LEU A 184 14.56 -7.54 -15.51
N CYS A 185 15.04 -8.40 -16.41
CA CYS A 185 14.44 -8.61 -17.73
C CYS A 185 13.01 -9.14 -17.64
N LEU A 186 12.71 -10.03 -16.69
CA LEU A 186 11.35 -10.50 -16.45
C LEU A 186 10.46 -9.35 -15.92
N CYS A 187 10.96 -8.57 -14.98
CA CYS A 187 10.22 -7.43 -14.42
C CYS A 187 9.88 -6.41 -15.51
N ILE A 188 10.90 -5.84 -16.14
CA ILE A 188 10.75 -4.77 -17.15
C ILE A 188 10.08 -5.32 -18.41
N GLY A 189 10.44 -6.52 -18.85
CA GLY A 189 9.87 -7.15 -20.06
C GLY A 189 8.38 -7.42 -19.88
N THR A 190 7.96 -7.95 -18.70
CA THR A 190 6.54 -8.16 -18.44
C THR A 190 5.79 -6.83 -18.30
N ALA A 191 6.37 -5.83 -17.64
CA ALA A 191 5.81 -4.49 -17.54
C ALA A 191 5.58 -3.89 -18.94
N TYR A 192 6.59 -3.96 -19.81
CA TYR A 192 6.50 -3.47 -21.18
C TYR A 192 5.48 -4.25 -22.01
N LEU A 193 5.48 -5.59 -21.97
CA LEU A 193 4.49 -6.40 -22.69
C LEU A 193 3.06 -6.09 -22.23
N THR A 194 2.88 -5.84 -20.94
CA THR A 194 1.58 -5.47 -20.36
C THR A 194 1.15 -4.08 -20.87
N SER A 195 2.06 -3.11 -20.97
CA SER A 195 1.75 -1.77 -21.47
C SER A 195 1.31 -1.78 -22.95
N LEU A 196 1.82 -2.70 -23.78
CA LEU A 196 1.37 -2.86 -25.16
C LEU A 196 -0.11 -3.27 -25.28
N THR A 197 -0.71 -3.80 -24.22
CA THR A 197 -2.15 -4.15 -24.17
C THR A 197 -3.03 -3.00 -23.68
N GLY A 198 -2.43 -1.84 -23.36
CA GLY A 198 -3.12 -0.68 -22.79
C GLY A 198 -3.29 -0.73 -21.27
N LEU A 199 -2.52 -1.60 -20.58
CA LEU A 199 -2.46 -1.67 -19.12
C LEU A 199 -1.20 -0.95 -18.63
N SER A 200 -1.20 -0.49 -17.36
CA SER A 200 -0.07 0.24 -16.80
C SER A 200 1.19 -0.62 -16.66
N LEU A 201 2.38 0.01 -16.83
CA LEU A 201 3.68 -0.60 -16.55
C LEU A 201 3.75 -1.14 -15.11
N ALA A 202 3.19 -0.40 -14.18
CA ALA A 202 3.10 -0.71 -12.75
C ALA A 202 2.39 -2.05 -12.49
N LEU A 203 1.25 -2.28 -13.14
CA LEU A 203 0.52 -3.56 -13.08
C LEU A 203 1.36 -4.70 -13.65
N GLY A 204 2.02 -4.48 -14.78
CA GLY A 204 2.87 -5.50 -15.40
C GLY A 204 4.03 -5.91 -14.50
N ALA A 205 4.67 -4.97 -13.83
CA ALA A 205 5.71 -5.23 -12.85
C ALA A 205 5.19 -6.04 -11.64
N PHE A 206 4.02 -5.69 -11.12
CA PHE A 206 3.37 -6.45 -10.05
C PHE A 206 3.09 -7.91 -10.47
N LEU A 207 2.53 -8.11 -11.66
CA LEU A 207 2.28 -9.44 -12.21
C LEU A 207 3.57 -10.25 -12.37
N ALA A 208 4.66 -9.60 -12.85
CA ALA A 208 5.98 -10.22 -12.94
C ALA A 208 6.46 -10.70 -11.56
N GLY A 209 6.30 -9.87 -10.53
CA GLY A 209 6.61 -10.22 -9.15
C GLY A 209 5.85 -11.44 -8.65
N MET A 210 4.52 -11.49 -8.87
CA MET A 210 3.69 -12.64 -8.50
C MET A 210 4.12 -13.93 -9.24
N ILE A 211 4.50 -13.81 -10.51
CA ILE A 211 4.99 -14.94 -11.30
C ILE A 211 6.25 -15.53 -10.68
N VAL A 212 7.21 -14.70 -10.30
CA VAL A 212 8.45 -15.13 -9.66
C VAL A 212 8.18 -15.63 -8.23
N ALA A 213 7.21 -15.06 -7.53
CA ALA A 213 6.81 -15.49 -6.18
C ALA A 213 6.32 -16.94 -6.10
N ASP A 214 5.73 -17.47 -7.18
CA ASP A 214 5.26 -18.85 -7.28
C ASP A 214 6.36 -19.85 -7.69
N THR A 215 7.62 -19.39 -7.84
CA THR A 215 8.78 -20.25 -8.17
C THR A 215 9.63 -20.56 -6.94
N ASP A 216 10.43 -21.62 -7.02
CA ASP A 216 11.43 -21.98 -5.99
C ASP A 216 12.51 -20.90 -5.82
N PHE A 217 12.65 -20.00 -6.79
CA PHE A 217 13.65 -18.94 -6.83
C PHE A 217 13.23 -17.64 -6.14
N ARG A 218 12.01 -17.61 -5.56
CA ARG A 218 11.44 -16.42 -4.89
C ARG A 218 12.39 -15.80 -3.87
N HIS A 219 12.94 -16.62 -2.95
CA HIS A 219 13.78 -16.12 -1.86
C HIS A 219 15.08 -15.52 -2.38
N ARG A 220 15.68 -16.14 -3.42
CA ARG A 220 16.87 -15.61 -4.07
C ARG A 220 16.57 -14.32 -4.81
N ALA A 221 15.51 -14.30 -5.63
CA ALA A 221 15.08 -13.10 -6.33
C ALA A 221 14.80 -11.93 -5.37
N MET A 222 14.12 -12.20 -4.24
CA MET A 222 13.88 -11.20 -3.20
C MET A 222 15.20 -10.68 -2.62
N GLY A 223 16.14 -11.55 -2.25
CA GLY A 223 17.43 -11.14 -1.66
C GLY A 223 18.28 -10.30 -2.61
N ASP A 224 18.31 -10.67 -3.89
CA ASP A 224 19.13 -9.99 -4.89
C ASP A 224 18.51 -8.67 -5.38
N ILE A 225 17.18 -8.57 -5.42
CA ILE A 225 16.46 -7.35 -5.87
C ILE A 225 16.27 -6.33 -4.74
N LEU A 226 16.24 -6.75 -3.49
CA LEU A 226 15.98 -5.87 -2.35
C LEU A 226 16.92 -4.64 -2.30
N PRO A 227 18.25 -4.76 -2.49
CA PRO A 227 19.13 -3.60 -2.51
C PRO A 227 18.84 -2.62 -3.65
N LEU A 228 18.49 -3.14 -4.84
CA LEU A 228 18.10 -2.30 -5.99
C LEU A 228 16.78 -1.60 -5.71
N LYS A 229 15.78 -2.33 -5.21
CA LYS A 229 14.50 -1.74 -4.79
C LYS A 229 14.73 -0.59 -3.82
N ASP A 230 15.53 -0.77 -2.77
CA ASP A 230 15.74 0.25 -1.75
C ASP A 230 16.36 1.53 -2.33
N VAL A 231 17.28 1.41 -3.29
CA VAL A 231 17.85 2.55 -4.01
C VAL A 231 16.78 3.25 -4.86
N PHE A 232 16.06 2.50 -5.70
CA PHE A 232 15.05 3.11 -6.59
C PHE A 232 13.84 3.66 -5.85
N VAL A 233 13.40 3.01 -4.78
CA VAL A 233 12.36 3.52 -3.88
C VAL A 233 12.83 4.79 -3.18
N SER A 234 14.11 4.88 -2.80
CA SER A 234 14.66 6.12 -2.24
C SER A 234 14.61 7.26 -3.26
N PHE A 235 14.99 7.01 -4.51
CA PHE A 235 14.84 7.99 -5.59
C PHE A 235 13.39 8.38 -5.81
N PHE A 236 12.46 7.43 -5.79
CA PHE A 236 11.03 7.68 -5.88
C PHE A 236 10.55 8.62 -4.75
N PHE A 237 10.90 8.35 -3.49
CA PHE A 237 10.54 9.23 -2.38
C PHE A 237 11.19 10.62 -2.48
N VAL A 238 12.44 10.70 -2.94
CA VAL A 238 13.11 11.99 -3.20
C VAL A 238 12.36 12.75 -4.30
N SER A 239 11.97 12.08 -5.38
CA SER A 239 11.20 12.68 -6.48
C SER A 239 9.86 13.21 -5.99
N ILE A 240 9.14 12.41 -5.19
CA ILE A 240 7.88 12.85 -4.55
C ILE A 240 8.11 14.06 -3.66
N GLY A 241 9.16 14.04 -2.83
CA GLY A 241 9.51 15.21 -2.01
C GLY A 241 9.79 16.47 -2.82
N MET A 242 10.23 16.32 -4.09
CA MET A 242 10.41 17.46 -4.99
C MET A 242 9.11 18.02 -5.56
N PHE A 243 8.04 17.25 -5.57
CA PHE A 243 6.69 17.76 -5.89
C PHE A 243 6.09 18.61 -4.77
N PHE A 244 6.65 18.57 -3.56
CA PHE A 244 6.24 19.47 -2.49
C PHE A 244 6.47 20.91 -2.92
N ASN A 245 5.41 21.71 -2.93
CA ASN A 245 5.43 23.08 -3.38
C ASN A 245 5.07 24.02 -2.23
N PHE A 246 6.02 24.89 -1.86
CA PHE A 246 5.81 25.87 -0.80
C PHE A 246 4.78 26.93 -1.20
N ASP A 247 4.73 27.32 -2.48
CA ASP A 247 3.74 28.31 -2.95
C ASP A 247 2.34 27.75 -2.80
N VAL A 248 2.09 26.49 -3.20
CA VAL A 248 0.81 25.81 -2.96
C VAL A 248 0.46 25.73 -1.48
N LEU A 249 1.46 25.49 -0.62
CA LEU A 249 1.23 25.46 0.83
C LEU A 249 0.75 26.81 1.37
N PHE A 250 1.28 27.91 0.86
CA PHE A 250 0.90 29.27 1.30
C PHE A 250 -0.36 29.77 0.62
N ASP A 251 -0.53 29.52 -0.68
CA ASP A 251 -1.68 29.99 -1.45
C ASP A 251 -2.95 29.21 -1.11
N TYR A 252 -2.84 27.90 -0.87
CA TYR A 252 -3.94 26.98 -0.55
C TYR A 252 -3.87 26.43 0.87
N THR A 253 -3.34 27.21 1.82
CA THR A 253 -3.15 26.79 3.23
C THR A 253 -4.40 26.17 3.82
N GLY A 254 -5.60 26.74 3.56
CA GLY A 254 -6.87 26.23 4.08
C GLY A 254 -7.19 24.82 3.58
N GLU A 255 -6.98 24.55 2.30
CA GLU A 255 -7.25 23.26 1.67
C GLU A 255 -6.24 22.21 2.13
N VAL A 256 -4.93 22.56 2.12
CA VAL A 256 -3.87 21.68 2.61
C VAL A 256 -4.10 21.29 4.07
N LEU A 257 -4.47 22.26 4.93
CA LEU A 257 -4.76 21.99 6.33
C LEU A 257 -6.02 21.13 6.49
N LEU A 258 -7.08 21.39 5.74
CA LEU A 258 -8.30 20.58 5.75
C LEU A 258 -8.01 19.12 5.36
N LEU A 259 -7.28 18.91 4.27
CA LEU A 259 -6.90 17.59 3.80
C LEU A 259 -5.97 16.87 4.78
N LEU A 260 -5.00 17.59 5.37
CA LEU A 260 -4.15 17.05 6.43
C LEU A 260 -4.95 16.60 7.64
N LEU A 261 -5.90 17.42 8.10
CA LEU A 261 -6.79 17.07 9.20
C LEU A 261 -7.72 15.89 8.84
N ALA A 262 -8.17 15.81 7.59
CA ALA A 262 -8.95 14.68 7.09
C ALA A 262 -8.15 13.38 7.13
N PHE A 263 -6.83 13.39 6.79
CA PHE A 263 -5.96 12.24 6.98
C PHE A 263 -5.79 11.91 8.46
N LEU A 264 -5.33 12.85 9.27
CA LEU A 264 -4.94 12.58 10.65
C LEU A 264 -6.14 12.21 11.53
N PHE A 265 -7.26 12.92 11.40
CA PHE A 265 -8.43 12.69 12.25
C PHE A 265 -9.51 11.88 11.57
N GLY A 266 -9.89 12.20 10.32
CA GLY A 266 -10.96 11.50 9.62
C GLY A 266 -10.62 10.05 9.37
N LYS A 267 -9.53 9.80 8.69
CA LYS A 267 -9.04 8.43 8.42
C LYS A 267 -8.63 7.71 9.70
N GLY A 268 -7.93 8.40 10.61
CA GLY A 268 -7.54 7.84 11.91
C GLY A 268 -8.75 7.37 12.73
N LEU A 269 -9.84 8.16 12.74
CA LEU A 269 -11.09 7.78 13.40
C LEU A 269 -11.71 6.53 12.73
N ILE A 270 -11.80 6.51 11.41
CA ILE A 270 -12.36 5.36 10.66
C ILE A 270 -11.54 4.09 10.97
N ALA A 271 -10.21 4.18 10.98
CA ALA A 271 -9.34 3.05 11.31
C ALA A 271 -9.51 2.60 12.77
N SER A 272 -9.65 3.54 13.71
CA SER A 272 -9.96 3.23 15.12
C SER A 272 -11.30 2.51 15.25
N LEU A 273 -12.33 2.98 14.57
CA LEU A 273 -13.67 2.36 14.58
C LEU A 273 -13.63 0.95 13.95
N ALA A 274 -12.87 0.76 12.86
CA ALA A 274 -12.68 -0.55 12.25
C ALA A 274 -12.03 -1.54 13.24
N ALA A 275 -11.00 -1.10 13.97
CA ALA A 275 -10.37 -1.91 15.00
C ALA A 275 -11.34 -2.24 16.15
N MET A 276 -12.16 -1.29 16.59
CA MET A 276 -13.18 -1.53 17.62
C MET A 276 -14.26 -2.49 17.13
N PHE A 277 -14.68 -2.40 15.88
CA PHE A 277 -15.62 -3.34 15.28
C PHE A 277 -15.07 -4.76 15.26
N MET A 278 -13.74 -4.91 15.10
CA MET A 278 -13.02 -6.17 15.26
C MET A 278 -12.81 -6.57 16.74
N ARG A 279 -13.41 -5.85 17.67
CA ARG A 279 -13.37 -6.06 19.12
C ARG A 279 -11.99 -5.84 19.77
N PHE A 280 -11.15 -5.02 19.17
CA PHE A 280 -9.94 -4.56 19.84
C PHE A 280 -10.28 -3.56 20.97
N PRO A 281 -9.50 -3.55 22.07
CA PRO A 281 -9.71 -2.60 23.16
C PRO A 281 -9.48 -1.15 22.71
N PRO A 282 -10.11 -0.14 23.37
CA PRO A 282 -10.03 1.26 22.98
C PRO A 282 -8.63 1.78 22.80
N ARG A 283 -7.69 1.40 23.68
CA ARG A 283 -6.29 1.79 23.59
C ARG A 283 -5.63 1.24 22.30
N ALA A 284 -5.83 -0.04 21.99
CA ALA A 284 -5.29 -0.64 20.78
C ALA A 284 -5.94 -0.04 19.53
N ALA A 285 -7.24 0.24 19.57
CA ALA A 285 -7.97 0.88 18.48
C ALA A 285 -7.49 2.32 18.22
N TRP A 286 -7.27 3.10 19.28
CA TRP A 286 -6.70 4.45 19.18
C TRP A 286 -5.31 4.43 18.54
N LEU A 287 -4.40 3.58 19.03
CA LEU A 287 -3.04 3.46 18.50
C LEU A 287 -3.06 2.97 17.04
N ALA A 288 -3.98 2.07 16.71
CA ALA A 288 -4.16 1.60 15.33
C ALA A 288 -4.64 2.73 14.41
N GLY A 289 -5.60 3.54 14.86
CA GLY A 289 -6.07 4.72 14.14
C GLY A 289 -4.96 5.70 13.84
N VAL A 290 -4.17 6.05 14.86
CA VAL A 290 -3.01 6.94 14.71
C VAL A 290 -1.96 6.35 13.76
N GLY A 291 -1.68 5.06 13.87
CA GLY A 291 -0.71 4.38 12.99
C GLY A 291 -1.14 4.34 11.53
N LEU A 292 -2.43 4.38 11.23
CA LEU A 292 -2.98 4.34 9.86
C LEU A 292 -3.42 5.71 9.32
N ALA A 293 -3.27 6.78 10.10
CA ALA A 293 -3.80 8.13 9.84
C ALA A 293 -2.93 8.97 8.89
N GLN A 294 -2.27 8.36 7.92
CA GLN A 294 -1.44 9.08 6.96
C GLN A 294 -1.71 8.64 5.52
N PHE A 295 -1.20 9.43 4.60
CA PHE A 295 -1.13 9.12 3.18
C PHE A 295 -0.19 7.94 2.92
N GLY A 296 -0.48 7.14 1.90
CA GLY A 296 0.35 6.01 1.49
C GLY A 296 1.13 6.28 0.20
N GLU A 297 2.29 5.64 0.05
CA GLU A 297 3.11 5.70 -1.16
C GLU A 297 2.35 5.32 -2.43
N PHE A 298 1.42 4.38 -2.34
CA PHE A 298 0.57 3.99 -3.47
C PHE A 298 -0.45 5.05 -3.87
N GLY A 299 -0.75 5.99 -2.96
CA GLY A 299 -1.57 7.16 -3.30
C GLY A 299 -0.94 7.98 -4.43
N PHE A 300 0.40 8.13 -4.43
CA PHE A 300 1.11 8.82 -5.52
C PHE A 300 0.99 8.08 -6.84
N VAL A 301 1.10 6.75 -6.82
CA VAL A 301 0.94 5.90 -8.00
C VAL A 301 -0.45 6.05 -8.61
N LEU A 302 -1.48 6.03 -7.77
CA LEU A 302 -2.88 6.21 -8.23
C LEU A 302 -3.13 7.61 -8.77
N ILE A 303 -2.55 8.64 -8.14
CA ILE A 303 -2.65 10.03 -8.59
C ILE A 303 -1.96 10.19 -9.95
N GLN A 304 -0.73 9.71 -10.09
CA GLN A 304 0.00 9.78 -11.35
C GLN A 304 -0.75 9.07 -12.47
N LEU A 305 -1.27 7.88 -12.21
CA LEU A 305 -2.08 7.15 -13.17
C LEU A 305 -3.37 7.92 -13.52
N ALA A 306 -4.03 8.54 -12.55
CA ALA A 306 -5.23 9.32 -12.78
C ALA A 306 -4.97 10.61 -13.59
N ILE A 307 -3.78 11.22 -13.45
CA ILE A 307 -3.33 12.33 -14.28
C ILE A 307 -3.05 11.86 -15.71
N GLN A 308 -2.34 10.74 -15.88
CA GLN A 308 -2.04 10.16 -17.21
C GLN A 308 -3.31 9.79 -17.99
N GLU A 309 -4.38 9.44 -17.29
CA GLU A 309 -5.67 9.06 -17.87
C GLU A 309 -6.68 10.23 -17.92
N ASP A 310 -6.23 11.47 -17.71
CA ASP A 310 -7.06 12.70 -17.74
C ASP A 310 -8.26 12.68 -16.75
N VAL A 311 -8.18 11.89 -15.67
CA VAL A 311 -9.19 11.85 -14.60
C VAL A 311 -8.99 12.98 -13.60
N LEU A 312 -7.74 13.34 -13.33
CA LEU A 312 -7.34 14.43 -12.43
C LEU A 312 -6.39 15.40 -13.15
N SER A 313 -6.47 16.68 -12.82
CA SER A 313 -5.49 17.68 -13.28
C SER A 313 -4.39 17.88 -12.23
N SER A 314 -3.18 18.21 -12.70
CA SER A 314 -2.03 18.44 -11.82
C SER A 314 -2.25 19.59 -10.83
N ASP A 315 -2.96 20.63 -11.24
CA ASP A 315 -3.23 21.80 -10.41
C ASP A 315 -4.23 21.49 -9.28
N GLU A 316 -5.29 20.72 -9.60
CA GLU A 316 -6.31 20.33 -8.62
C GLU A 316 -5.77 19.41 -7.53
N ILE A 317 -4.75 18.62 -7.85
CA ILE A 317 -4.19 17.61 -6.93
C ILE A 317 -3.06 18.16 -6.05
N ALA A 318 -2.50 19.32 -6.38
CA ALA A 318 -1.34 19.87 -5.68
C ALA A 318 -1.56 20.07 -4.16
N PRO A 319 -2.74 20.54 -3.68
CA PRO A 319 -3.01 20.61 -2.24
C PRO A 319 -3.06 19.24 -1.56
N LEU A 320 -3.60 18.21 -2.26
CA LEU A 320 -3.66 16.85 -1.74
C LEU A 320 -2.26 16.23 -1.62
N LEU A 321 -1.39 16.43 -2.61
CA LEU A 321 0.00 15.98 -2.57
C LEU A 321 0.77 16.62 -1.41
N ASN A 322 0.64 17.93 -1.23
CA ASN A 322 1.24 18.64 -0.11
C ASN A 322 0.74 18.13 1.25
N ALA A 323 -0.57 17.96 1.41
CA ALA A 323 -1.15 17.40 2.63
C ALA A 323 -0.70 15.96 2.89
N GLY A 324 -0.63 15.15 1.84
CA GLY A 324 -0.14 13.77 1.88
C GLY A 324 1.30 13.69 2.38
N ILE A 325 2.21 14.46 1.76
CA ILE A 325 3.63 14.51 2.14
C ILE A 325 3.78 14.98 3.60
N LEU A 326 3.06 16.05 3.99
CA LEU A 326 3.07 16.53 5.38
C LEU A 326 2.54 15.48 6.36
N SER A 327 1.49 14.74 6.01
CA SER A 327 0.95 13.69 6.86
C SER A 327 1.97 12.57 7.09
N MET A 328 2.72 12.17 6.04
CA MET A 328 3.78 11.17 6.14
C MET A 328 4.93 11.67 7.02
N PHE A 329 5.33 12.94 6.85
CA PHE A 329 6.41 13.55 7.64
C PHE A 329 6.05 13.65 9.13
N LEU A 330 4.80 13.95 9.46
CA LEU A 330 4.33 14.07 10.84
C LEU A 330 4.10 12.72 11.53
N THR A 331 3.86 11.66 10.77
CA THR A 331 3.46 10.34 11.30
C THR A 331 4.43 9.77 12.34
N PRO A 332 5.76 9.72 12.13
CA PRO A 332 6.66 9.18 13.14
C PRO A 332 6.57 9.92 14.48
N LEU A 333 6.41 11.24 14.43
CA LEU A 333 6.28 12.08 15.63
C LEU A 333 4.96 11.82 16.36
N ILE A 334 3.87 11.66 15.59
CA ILE A 334 2.54 11.42 16.13
C ILE A 334 2.47 10.02 16.73
N VAL A 335 2.94 9.00 16.03
CA VAL A 335 2.99 7.60 16.50
C VAL A 335 3.87 7.49 17.77
N TYR A 336 5.00 8.21 17.81
CA TYR A 336 5.86 8.23 18.99
C TYR A 336 5.15 8.81 20.22
N LYS A 337 4.37 9.86 20.05
CA LYS A 337 3.64 10.54 21.13
C LYS A 337 2.29 9.90 21.47
N ALA A 338 1.67 9.17 20.53
CA ALA A 338 0.32 8.60 20.68
C ALA A 338 0.09 7.79 21.95
N PRO A 339 1.01 6.96 22.46
CA PRO A 339 0.82 6.21 23.71
C PRO A 339 0.65 7.08 24.95
N HIS A 340 1.13 8.33 24.93
CA HIS A 340 1.02 9.28 26.02
C HIS A 340 -0.31 10.05 26.01
N PHE A 341 -1.04 10.01 24.90
CA PHE A 341 -2.34 10.68 24.75
C PHE A 341 -3.50 9.74 25.07
N THR A 342 -3.99 9.79 26.30
CA THR A 342 -5.15 9.00 26.74
C THR A 342 -6.51 9.60 26.30
N ALA A 343 -6.51 10.83 25.76
CA ALA A 343 -7.74 11.50 25.37
C ALA A 343 -8.48 10.74 24.25
N GLY A 344 -7.77 10.21 23.25
CA GLY A 344 -8.38 9.44 22.17
C GLY A 344 -9.00 8.12 22.68
N GLU A 345 -8.34 7.47 23.64
CA GLU A 345 -8.86 6.27 24.30
C GLU A 345 -10.19 6.58 25.04
N ARG A 346 -10.23 7.69 25.80
CA ARG A 346 -11.44 8.11 26.53
C ARG A 346 -12.63 8.42 25.62
N VAL A 347 -12.36 8.97 24.43
CA VAL A 347 -13.41 9.23 23.43
C VAL A 347 -14.01 7.93 22.89
N LEU A 348 -13.21 6.87 22.80
CA LEU A 348 -13.62 5.56 22.29
C LEU A 348 -14.26 4.67 23.38
N ASP A 349 -14.04 4.93 24.68
CA ASP A 349 -14.55 4.13 25.78
C ASP A 349 -16.08 3.91 25.77
N PRO A 350 -16.94 4.93 25.49
CA PRO A 350 -18.37 4.71 25.43
C PRO A 350 -18.78 3.71 24.35
N LEU A 351 -18.10 3.77 23.18
CA LEU A 351 -18.33 2.87 22.07
C LEU A 351 -17.84 1.45 22.36
N ALA A 352 -16.79 1.31 23.18
CA ALA A 352 -16.26 0.01 23.59
C ALA A 352 -17.30 -0.82 24.34
N LYS A 353 -18.06 -0.18 25.22
CA LYS A 353 -19.16 -0.83 25.96
C LYS A 353 -20.28 -1.29 25.02
N LEU A 354 -20.61 -0.48 24.02
CA LEU A 354 -21.64 -0.79 23.03
C LEU A 354 -21.21 -1.95 22.13
N LEU A 355 -19.97 -1.94 21.66
CA LEU A 355 -19.41 -2.95 20.73
C LEU A 355 -18.89 -4.21 21.44
N ARG A 356 -18.94 -4.26 22.76
CA ARG A 356 -18.44 -5.38 23.59
C ARG A 356 -17.01 -5.77 23.20
N THR A 357 -16.11 -4.77 23.18
CA THR A 357 -14.70 -4.99 22.89
C THR A 357 -14.07 -5.89 23.95
N LYS A 358 -13.03 -6.63 23.58
CA LYS A 358 -12.27 -7.49 24.50
C LYS A 358 -11.42 -6.63 25.43
N SER A 359 -11.10 -7.15 26.62
CA SER A 359 -10.09 -6.54 27.47
C SER A 359 -8.68 -6.77 26.90
N ALA A 360 -7.70 -5.96 27.29
CA ALA A 360 -6.31 -6.18 26.89
C ALA A 360 -5.80 -7.55 27.37
N GLU A 361 -6.22 -7.98 28.55
CA GLU A 361 -5.88 -9.27 29.17
C GLU A 361 -6.41 -10.47 28.37
N ASP A 362 -7.61 -10.38 27.78
CA ASP A 362 -8.19 -11.43 26.94
C ASP A 362 -7.40 -11.65 25.62
N LEU A 363 -6.69 -10.62 25.16
CA LEU A 363 -5.87 -10.71 23.94
C LEU A 363 -4.47 -11.27 24.25
N GLU A 364 -3.91 -10.99 25.42
CA GLU A 364 -2.62 -11.51 25.85
C GLU A 364 -2.68 -13.00 26.21
N GLN A 365 -3.73 -13.46 26.89
CA GLN A 365 -3.90 -14.87 27.23
C GLN A 365 -3.97 -15.81 26.03
N LYS A 366 -4.48 -15.36 24.87
CA LYS A 366 -4.46 -16.17 23.64
C LYS A 366 -3.06 -16.32 23.02
N THR A 367 -2.14 -15.44 23.35
CA THR A 367 -0.75 -15.48 22.83
C THR A 367 0.13 -16.40 23.66
N VAL A 368 -0.09 -16.47 24.98
CA VAL A 368 0.68 -17.30 25.90
C VAL A 368 0.41 -18.80 25.67
N GLY A 369 -0.80 -19.18 25.31
CA GLY A 369 -1.17 -20.59 25.08
C GLY A 369 -0.50 -21.28 23.88
N HIS A 370 0.26 -20.57 23.04
CA HIS A 370 0.98 -21.16 21.88
C HIS A 370 2.50 -21.16 22.06
N ASN A 371 3.05 -20.37 23.00
CA ASN A 371 4.49 -20.27 23.23
C ASN A 371 5.00 -21.21 24.36
N ASP A 372 4.14 -21.70 25.24
CA ASP A 372 4.56 -22.56 26.35
C ASP A 372 5.10 -23.92 25.89
N HIS A 373 4.68 -24.42 24.73
CA HIS A 373 5.21 -25.67 24.17
C HIS A 373 6.63 -25.54 23.62
N VAL A 374 7.05 -24.36 23.17
CA VAL A 374 8.40 -24.13 22.64
C VAL A 374 9.41 -23.98 23.77
N ILE A 375 9.04 -23.34 24.88
CA ILE A 375 9.92 -23.15 26.03
C ILE A 375 10.18 -24.50 26.75
N ILE A 376 9.17 -25.36 26.85
CA ILE A 376 9.31 -26.70 27.46
C ILE A 376 10.23 -27.60 26.61
N ILE A 377 10.16 -27.51 25.26
CA ILE A 377 11.04 -28.30 24.38
C ILE A 377 12.49 -27.82 24.46
N VAL A 378 12.75 -26.52 24.56
CA VAL A 378 14.12 -25.99 24.71
C VAL A 378 14.70 -26.33 26.09
N PHE A 379 13.88 -26.34 27.14
CA PHE A 379 14.34 -26.72 28.49
C PHE A 379 14.63 -28.22 28.60
N LEU A 380 13.86 -29.09 27.95
CA LEU A 380 14.08 -30.55 27.93
C LEU A 380 15.27 -30.96 27.07
N ILE A 381 15.61 -30.22 26.01
CA ILE A 381 16.80 -30.48 25.18
C ILE A 381 18.08 -29.93 25.85
N GLY A 382 17.98 -28.87 26.67
CA GLY A 382 19.11 -28.30 27.42
C GLY A 382 19.55 -29.10 28.64
N ILE A 383 18.80 -30.13 29.07
CA ILE A 383 19.15 -31.00 30.20
C ILE A 383 19.83 -32.33 29.73
N CYS A 384 19.84 -32.59 28.43
CA CYS A 384 20.46 -33.79 27.84
C CYS A 384 21.79 -33.51 27.11
N TYR A 385 22.48 -32.39 27.37
CA TYR A 385 23.85 -32.14 26.92
C TYR A 385 24.74 -31.78 28.10
#